data_6f6c60460bf6c6707e8588651f01fdc9
#
_entry.id   6f6c60460bf6c6707e8588651f01fdc9
#
_cell.length_a   1.000
_cell.length_b   1.000
_cell.length_c   1.000
_cell.angle_alpha   90.00
_cell.angle_beta   90.00
_cell.angle_gamma   90.00
#
_symmetry.space_group_name_H-M   'P 1'
#
loop_
_entity.id
_entity.type
_entity.pdbx_description
1 polymer ?
#
loop_
_entity_poly.entity_id
_entity_poly.type
_entity_poly.pdbx_seq_one_letter_code
_entity_poly.pdbx_strand_id
1 'polypeptide(L)' 'MEARDIEALIRAAFPAARITITDTAGDGNHWAAEVIDASFKGMNRVQQQRAVYACLKGKMDGAQGELHALALTTKAPE' A
#
# COMPACT_ATOMS: atom_id res chain seq x y z
N MET A 1 2.27 -5.75 -12.38
CA MET A 1 2.01 -6.10 -10.97
C MET A 1 0.51 -6.22 -10.76
N GLU A 2 0.07 -7.22 -10.04
CA GLU A 2 -1.35 -7.43 -9.78
C GLU A 2 -1.74 -7.04 -8.37
N ALA A 3 -3.05 -6.86 -8.15
CA ALA A 3 -3.56 -6.48 -6.83
C ALA A 3 -3.09 -7.43 -5.73
N ARG A 4 -3.10 -8.72 -5.98
CA ARG A 4 -2.66 -9.72 -5.00
C ARG A 4 -1.19 -9.57 -4.63
N ASP A 5 -0.37 -9.10 -5.56
CA ASP A 5 1.06 -8.88 -5.29
C ASP A 5 1.25 -7.69 -4.35
N ILE A 6 0.50 -6.62 -4.60
CA ILE A 6 0.54 -5.43 -3.73
C ILE A 6 0.05 -5.80 -2.34
N GLU A 7 -1.08 -6.50 -2.27
CA GLU A 7 -1.63 -6.93 -0.98
C GLU A 7 -0.65 -7.82 -0.22
N ALA A 8 -0.01 -8.77 -0.91
CA ALA A 8 0.92 -9.69 -0.26
C ALA A 8 2.10 -8.94 0.36
N LEU A 9 2.65 -7.93 -0.35
CA LEU A 9 3.74 -7.13 0.18
C LEU A 9 3.33 -6.34 1.42
N ILE A 10 2.15 -5.75 1.39
CA ILE A 10 1.64 -4.98 2.53
C ILE A 10 1.34 -5.92 3.70
N ARG A 11 0.73 -7.06 3.43
CA ARG A 11 0.36 -8.03 4.46
C ARG A 11 1.58 -8.65 5.13
N ALA A 12 2.69 -8.77 4.42
CA ALA A 12 3.94 -9.26 5.01
C ALA A 12 4.41 -8.35 6.15
N ALA A 13 4.17 -7.04 6.02
CA ALA A 13 4.53 -6.06 7.05
C ALA A 13 3.39 -5.83 8.06
N PHE A 14 2.15 -5.99 7.64
CA PHE A 14 0.95 -5.74 8.45
C PHE A 14 -0.01 -6.93 8.34
N PRO A 15 0.31 -8.06 8.98
CA PRO A 15 -0.46 -9.30 8.77
C PRO A 15 -1.93 -9.24 9.20
N ALA A 16 -2.26 -8.35 10.13
CA ALA A 16 -3.63 -8.20 10.61
C ALA A 16 -4.37 -7.03 9.96
N ALA A 17 -3.74 -6.32 9.02
CA ALA A 17 -4.33 -5.14 8.41
C ALA A 17 -5.51 -5.51 7.51
N ARG A 18 -6.46 -4.57 7.42
CA ARG A 18 -7.50 -4.62 6.39
C ARG A 18 -6.96 -3.90 5.17
N ILE A 19 -6.85 -4.61 4.06
CA ILE A 19 -6.24 -4.09 2.85
C ILE A 19 -7.24 -4.19 1.70
N THR A 20 -7.45 -3.07 1.01
CA THR A 20 -8.30 -3.02 -0.18
C THR A 20 -7.48 -2.43 -1.32
N ILE A 21 -7.37 -3.16 -2.43
CA ILE A 21 -6.61 -2.73 -3.60
C ILE A 21 -7.56 -2.59 -4.77
N THR A 22 -7.50 -1.47 -5.47
CA THR A 22 -8.35 -1.18 -6.63
C THR A 22 -7.49 -0.74 -7.80
N ASP A 23 -7.76 -1.30 -8.99
CA ASP A 23 -7.16 -0.84 -10.24
C ASP A 23 -8.02 0.31 -10.77
N THR A 24 -7.54 1.53 -10.61
CA THR A 24 -8.34 2.73 -10.88
C THR A 24 -8.54 3.03 -12.36
N ALA A 25 -7.64 2.53 -13.21
CA ALA A 25 -7.70 2.78 -14.65
C ALA A 25 -8.02 1.53 -15.47
N GLY A 26 -8.05 0.36 -14.84
CA GLY A 26 -8.29 -0.90 -15.52
C GLY A 26 -7.12 -1.36 -16.37
N ASP A 27 -5.93 -0.78 -16.19
CA ASP A 27 -4.75 -1.05 -17.01
C ASP A 27 -3.64 -1.80 -16.28
N GLY A 28 -3.83 -2.12 -15.00
CA GLY A 28 -2.81 -2.79 -14.19
C GLY A 28 -1.64 -1.91 -13.78
N ASN A 29 -1.70 -0.60 -14.01
CA ASN A 29 -0.63 0.32 -13.71
C ASN A 29 -1.00 1.39 -12.68
N HIS A 30 -2.27 1.68 -12.54
CA HIS A 30 -2.75 2.73 -11.65
C HIS A 30 -3.57 2.10 -10.53
N TRP A 31 -3.03 2.11 -9.32
CA TRP A 31 -3.63 1.40 -8.19
C TRP A 31 -4.03 2.36 -7.08
N ALA A 32 -5.10 2.03 -6.39
CA ALA A 32 -5.48 2.68 -5.13
C ALA A 32 -5.46 1.61 -4.04
N ALA A 33 -4.81 1.92 -2.93
CA ALA A 33 -4.73 1.00 -1.80
C ALA A 33 -5.24 1.68 -0.54
N GLU A 34 -6.09 0.98 0.21
CA GLU A 34 -6.52 1.40 1.53
C GLU A 34 -5.97 0.39 2.53
N VAL A 35 -5.25 0.87 3.53
CA VAL A 35 -4.67 0.02 4.57
C VAL A 35 -5.13 0.53 5.93
N ILE A 36 -5.81 -0.32 6.67
CA ILE A 36 -6.30 -0.03 8.02
C ILE A 36 -5.61 -0.98 8.98
N ASP A 37 -4.82 -0.45 9.90
CA ASP A 37 -4.07 -1.28 10.83
C ASP A 37 -3.98 -0.62 12.21
N ALA A 38 -4.04 -1.43 13.25
CA ALA A 38 -3.98 -0.95 14.62
C ALA A 38 -2.65 -0.27 14.95
N SER A 39 -1.56 -0.67 14.27
CA SER A 39 -0.25 -0.06 14.47
C SER A 39 -0.18 1.40 14.03
N PHE A 40 -1.14 1.84 13.24
CA PHE A 40 -1.21 3.24 12.78
C PHE A 40 -1.75 4.18 13.84
N LYS A 41 -2.30 3.66 14.91
CA LYS A 41 -2.84 4.47 16.00
C LYS A 41 -1.72 5.27 16.65
N GLY A 42 -1.90 6.59 16.73
CA GLY A 42 -0.87 7.48 17.25
C GLY A 42 0.14 7.96 16.22
N MET A 43 0.07 7.47 14.99
CA MET A 43 0.94 7.92 13.91
C MET A 43 0.22 8.97 13.07
N ASN A 44 0.95 9.98 12.58
CA ASN A 44 0.36 10.91 11.63
C ASN A 44 0.31 10.27 10.24
N ARG A 45 -0.39 10.94 9.31
CA ARG A 45 -0.59 10.39 7.96
C ARG A 45 0.73 10.11 7.24
N VAL A 46 1.70 11.00 7.36
CA VAL A 46 3.00 10.83 6.71
C VAL A 46 3.72 9.60 7.23
N GLN A 47 3.70 9.39 8.55
CA GLN A 47 4.32 8.22 9.16
C GLN A 47 3.64 6.93 8.71
N GLN A 48 2.31 6.94 8.66
CA GLN A 48 1.53 5.78 8.20
C GLN A 48 1.88 5.43 6.76
N GLN A 49 1.90 6.42 5.88
CA GLN A 49 2.19 6.21 4.48
C GLN A 49 3.61 5.74 4.25
N ARG A 50 4.57 6.29 4.98
CA ARG A 50 5.96 5.85 4.89
C ARG A 50 6.13 4.39 5.29
N ALA A 51 5.39 3.96 6.32
CA ALA A 51 5.45 2.57 6.76
C ALA A 51 4.96 1.61 5.68
N VAL A 52 3.90 1.98 4.95
CA VAL A 52 3.40 1.16 3.84
C VAL A 52 4.34 1.20 2.66
N TYR A 53 4.81 2.38 2.26
CA TYR A 53 5.73 2.49 1.14
C TYR A 53 7.04 1.73 1.38
N ALA A 54 7.48 1.63 2.62
CA ALA A 54 8.69 0.89 2.96
C ALA A 54 8.58 -0.59 2.55
N CYS A 55 7.41 -1.20 2.66
CA CYS A 55 7.23 -2.60 2.26
C CYS A 55 7.07 -2.77 0.75
N LEU A 56 6.85 -1.67 0.02
CA LEU A 56 6.72 -1.68 -1.44
C LEU A 56 7.97 -1.17 -2.14
N LYS A 57 8.99 -0.80 -1.40
CA LYS A 57 10.15 -0.05 -1.89
C LYS A 57 10.79 -0.65 -3.14
N GLY A 58 11.06 -1.92 -3.14
CA GLY A 58 11.71 -2.57 -4.27
C GLY A 58 10.88 -2.62 -5.54
N LYS A 59 9.57 -2.35 -5.44
CA LYS A 59 8.65 -2.39 -6.57
C LYS A 59 8.29 -1.01 -7.10
N MET A 60 8.51 0.02 -6.30
CA MET A 60 8.17 1.40 -6.69
C MET A 60 9.38 2.18 -7.19
N ASP A 61 10.59 1.79 -6.77
CA ASP A 61 11.79 2.54 -7.07
C ASP A 61 12.44 2.15 -8.40
N GLY A 62 13.07 3.13 -9.02
CA GLY A 62 13.92 2.92 -10.19
C GLY A 62 13.15 2.80 -11.50
N ALA A 63 13.91 2.67 -12.59
CA ALA A 63 13.38 2.58 -13.94
C ALA A 63 12.61 1.29 -14.20
N GLN A 64 12.82 0.29 -13.37
CA GLN A 64 12.16 -1.00 -13.45
C GLN A 64 10.96 -1.12 -12.51
N GLY A 65 10.59 -0.03 -11.87
CA GLY A 65 9.47 -0.04 -10.94
C GLY A 65 8.19 -0.55 -11.59
N GLU A 66 7.58 -1.57 -11.00
CA GLU A 66 6.36 -2.17 -11.52
C GLU A 66 5.11 -1.40 -11.07
N LEU A 67 5.26 -0.54 -10.09
CA LEU A 67 4.17 0.20 -9.48
C LEU A 67 4.39 1.69 -9.70
N HIS A 68 3.87 2.20 -10.80
CA HIS A 68 4.11 3.58 -11.22
C HIS A 68 3.26 4.60 -10.47
N ALA A 69 2.03 4.24 -10.15
CA ALA A 69 1.11 5.15 -9.49
C ALA A 69 0.29 4.40 -8.46
N LEU A 70 0.42 4.82 -7.21
CA LEU A 70 -0.33 4.26 -6.11
C LEU A 70 -0.92 5.39 -5.28
N ALA A 71 -2.24 5.49 -5.27
CA ALA A 71 -2.96 6.37 -4.37
C ALA A 71 -3.15 5.60 -3.06
N LEU A 72 -2.50 6.05 -2.00
CA LEU A 72 -2.48 5.35 -0.73
C LEU A 72 -3.30 6.06 0.33
N THR A 73 -4.23 5.35 0.94
CA THR A 73 -5.01 5.81 2.08
C THR A 73 -4.69 4.92 3.27
N THR A 74 -4.32 5.51 4.38
CA THR A 74 -3.98 4.78 5.60
C THR A 74 -4.78 5.32 6.76
N LYS A 75 -5.18 4.45 7.69
CA LYS A 75 -5.84 4.88 8.92
C LYS A 75 -5.79 3.78 9.97
N ALA A 76 -5.99 4.17 11.23
CA ALA A 76 -6.16 3.23 12.32
C ALA A 76 -7.63 2.77 12.35
N PRO A 77 -7.93 1.56 12.84
CA PRO A 77 -9.31 1.14 13.03
C PRO A 77 -9.98 1.98 14.10
N GLU A 78 -11.25 2.19 13.93
CA GLU A 78 -12.06 2.91 14.91
C GLU A 78 -12.30 2.09 16.18
#